data_15d70476396a9b29d947dd1d8e6e5a15
#
_entry.id   15d70476396a9b29d947dd1d8e6e5a15
#
_cell.length_a   1.000
_cell.length_b   1.000
_cell.length_c   1.000
_cell.angle_alpha   90.00
_cell.angle_beta   90.00
_cell.angle_gamma   90.00
#
_symmetry.space_group_name_H-M   'P 1'
#
loop_
_entity.id
_entity.type
_entity.pdbx_description
1 polymer ?
#
loop_
_entity_poly.entity_id
_entity_poly.type
_entity_poly.pdbx_seq_one_letter_code
_entity_poly.pdbx_strand_id
1 'polypeptide(L)'
;MDNKRHWEKVYDTKAPEAVSWYAPHLETSLNLIHQASTDKSFAIIDIGGGESTLVDDLLFGGYEDISVLDISQKAIDVARARIGERADKVHWYCADITQATLPQNYFDVWHDRAVFHFLTEEAQRASYVEQVMRSVKHGGYVIMSTFGPEGPEKCSGLDVVRYDSENLHEQFGKTFKLIKSSTELHQTPMGATQQFLYCFCKME
;
A
#
# COMPACT_ATOMS: atom_id res chain seq x y z
N MET A 1 -1.23 -4.89 20.83
CA MET A 1 -1.08 -6.22 20.15
C MET A 1 0.21 -6.15 19.33
N ASP A 2 0.98 -7.23 19.28
CA ASP A 2 2.19 -7.26 18.43
C ASP A 2 1.76 -7.48 16.98
N ASN A 3 1.66 -6.39 16.21
CA ASN A 3 1.20 -6.41 14.81
C ASN A 3 2.12 -7.26 13.93
N LYS A 4 3.44 -7.21 14.17
CA LYS A 4 4.40 -8.04 13.42
C LYS A 4 4.10 -9.52 13.60
N ARG A 5 3.95 -9.98 14.84
CA ARG A 5 3.65 -11.39 15.14
C ARG A 5 2.30 -11.84 14.54
N HIS A 6 1.31 -10.94 14.52
CA HIS A 6 0.02 -11.23 13.91
C HIS A 6 0.17 -11.50 12.41
N TRP A 7 0.83 -10.59 11.68
CA TRP A 7 1.00 -10.69 10.24
C TRP A 7 1.91 -11.85 9.83
N GLU A 8 3.01 -12.09 10.56
CA GLU A 8 3.84 -13.29 10.35
C GLU A 8 2.99 -14.58 10.44
N LYS A 9 2.07 -14.67 11.40
CA LYS A 9 1.18 -15.81 11.53
C LYS A 9 0.17 -15.90 10.39
N VAL A 10 -0.39 -14.78 9.94
CA VAL A 10 -1.34 -14.76 8.81
C VAL A 10 -0.67 -15.34 7.56
N TYR A 11 0.51 -14.84 7.22
CA TYR A 11 1.26 -15.28 6.04
C TYR A 11 1.93 -16.66 6.18
N ASP A 12 2.07 -17.17 7.40
CA ASP A 12 2.52 -18.55 7.64
C ASP A 12 1.41 -19.58 7.45
N THR A 13 0.15 -19.18 7.65
CA THR A 13 -0.98 -20.11 7.73
C THR A 13 -1.93 -20.04 6.55
N LYS A 14 -1.84 -19.01 5.70
CA LYS A 14 -2.72 -18.83 4.55
C LYS A 14 -1.91 -18.79 3.27
N ALA A 15 -2.41 -19.45 2.23
CA ALA A 15 -1.87 -19.28 0.88
C ALA A 15 -2.14 -17.86 0.37
N PRO A 16 -1.25 -17.30 -0.50
CA PRO A 16 -1.41 -15.94 -1.02
C PRO A 16 -2.79 -15.68 -1.66
N GLU A 17 -3.32 -16.66 -2.40
CA GLU A 17 -4.62 -16.55 -3.08
C GLU A 17 -5.82 -16.76 -2.14
N ALA A 18 -5.59 -17.14 -0.88
CA ALA A 18 -6.65 -17.38 0.11
C ALA A 18 -6.95 -16.18 1.01
N VAL A 19 -6.19 -15.09 0.91
CA VAL A 19 -6.45 -13.89 1.69
C VAL A 19 -7.51 -13.02 1.02
N SER A 20 -8.35 -12.33 1.82
CA SER A 20 -9.50 -11.60 1.30
C SER A 20 -9.17 -10.40 0.42
N TRP A 21 -7.95 -9.88 0.50
CA TRP A 21 -7.48 -8.73 -0.29
C TRP A 21 -6.70 -9.14 -1.55
N TYR A 22 -6.52 -10.44 -1.78
CA TYR A 22 -5.83 -10.94 -2.97
C TYR A 22 -6.55 -10.51 -4.25
N ALA A 23 -5.76 -10.03 -5.20
CA ALA A 23 -6.16 -9.84 -6.58
C ALA A 23 -5.00 -10.27 -7.49
N PRO A 24 -5.26 -10.93 -8.63
CA PRO A 24 -4.21 -11.32 -9.57
C PRO A 24 -3.50 -10.10 -10.18
N HIS A 25 -4.22 -8.99 -10.32
CA HIS A 25 -3.70 -7.68 -10.74
C HIS A 25 -4.44 -6.58 -9.99
N LEU A 26 -3.71 -5.56 -9.55
CA LEU A 26 -4.28 -4.38 -8.88
C LEU A 26 -4.56 -3.28 -9.91
N GLU A 27 -5.58 -3.50 -10.77
CA GLU A 27 -5.89 -2.65 -11.93
C GLU A 27 -6.05 -1.17 -11.57
N THR A 28 -6.79 -0.86 -10.49
CA THR A 28 -6.98 0.53 -10.04
C THR A 28 -5.67 1.15 -9.61
N SER A 29 -4.86 0.44 -8.83
CA SER A 29 -3.54 0.89 -8.38
C SER A 29 -2.60 1.13 -9.57
N LEU A 30 -2.51 0.19 -10.50
CA LEU A 30 -1.68 0.30 -11.71
C LEU A 30 -2.10 1.50 -12.58
N ASN A 31 -3.41 1.67 -12.78
CA ASN A 31 -3.92 2.81 -13.54
C ASN A 31 -3.58 4.15 -12.89
N LEU A 32 -3.63 4.26 -11.56
CA LEU A 32 -3.28 5.48 -10.85
C LEU A 32 -1.76 5.73 -10.89
N ILE A 33 -0.93 4.69 -10.77
CA ILE A 33 0.52 4.79 -10.95
C ILE A 33 0.86 5.28 -12.36
N HIS A 34 0.22 4.73 -13.40
CA HIS A 34 0.40 5.19 -14.78
C HIS A 34 -0.08 6.63 -15.01
N GLN A 35 -1.13 7.08 -14.29
CA GLN A 35 -1.56 8.48 -14.31
C GLN A 35 -0.57 9.42 -13.60
N ALA A 36 0.12 8.94 -12.56
CA ALA A 36 1.18 9.71 -11.91
C ALA A 36 2.35 9.94 -12.88
N SER A 37 2.79 8.90 -13.57
CA SER A 37 3.83 8.99 -14.59
C SER A 37 3.89 7.76 -15.49
N THR A 38 4.25 7.99 -16.75
CA THR A 38 4.69 6.94 -17.69
C THR A 38 6.21 6.76 -17.69
N ASP A 39 6.95 7.62 -16.99
CA ASP A 39 8.41 7.51 -16.84
C ASP A 39 8.75 6.31 -15.95
N LYS A 40 9.51 5.36 -16.49
CA LYS A 40 9.86 4.11 -15.82
C LYS A 40 10.97 4.25 -14.78
N SER A 41 11.66 5.38 -14.76
CA SER A 41 12.67 5.72 -13.75
C SER A 41 12.07 6.30 -12.46
N PHE A 42 10.76 6.50 -12.38
CA PHE A 42 10.11 6.98 -11.16
C PHE A 42 10.31 5.98 -10.01
N ALA A 43 10.79 6.50 -8.88
CA ALA A 43 10.92 5.74 -7.64
C ALA A 43 9.54 5.49 -7.02
N ILE A 44 9.12 4.24 -6.97
CA ILE A 44 7.81 3.81 -6.45
C ILE A 44 8.02 3.01 -5.18
N ILE A 45 7.28 3.32 -4.12
CA ILE A 45 7.20 2.46 -2.93
C ILE A 45 5.79 1.91 -2.75
N ASP A 46 5.70 0.58 -2.53
CA ASP A 46 4.47 -0.14 -2.17
C ASP A 46 4.49 -0.50 -0.68
N ILE A 47 3.60 0.11 0.09
CA ILE A 47 3.49 -0.07 1.54
C ILE A 47 2.53 -1.23 1.85
N GLY A 48 3.02 -2.21 2.63
CA GLY A 48 2.30 -3.45 2.88
C GLY A 48 2.22 -4.33 1.63
N GLY A 49 3.19 -4.18 0.72
CA GLY A 49 3.21 -4.87 -0.56
C GLY A 49 3.52 -6.36 -0.46
N GLY A 50 3.93 -6.86 0.69
CA GLY A 50 4.28 -8.25 1.03
C GLY A 50 4.06 -9.29 -0.05
N GLU A 51 2.91 -9.97 -0.03
CA GLU A 51 2.54 -10.98 -1.05
C GLU A 51 1.81 -10.40 -2.28
N SER A 52 1.60 -9.07 -2.32
CA SER A 52 0.92 -8.39 -3.44
C SER A 52 1.60 -8.67 -4.79
N THR A 53 0.78 -8.77 -5.84
CA THR A 53 1.23 -8.93 -7.22
C THR A 53 1.62 -7.61 -7.89
N LEU A 54 1.47 -6.47 -7.20
CA LEU A 54 1.78 -5.16 -7.76
C LEU A 54 3.25 -5.06 -8.19
N VAL A 55 4.18 -5.59 -7.39
CA VAL A 55 5.61 -5.61 -7.72
C VAL A 55 5.90 -6.38 -9.00
N ASP A 56 5.16 -7.49 -9.26
CA ASP A 56 5.27 -8.28 -10.50
C ASP A 56 4.87 -7.44 -11.70
N ASP A 57 3.73 -6.76 -11.61
CA ASP A 57 3.18 -5.92 -12.68
C ASP A 57 4.05 -4.69 -12.96
N LEU A 58 4.59 -4.06 -11.92
CA LEU A 58 5.54 -2.94 -12.06
C LEU A 58 6.83 -3.38 -12.77
N LEU A 59 7.41 -4.51 -12.37
CA LEU A 59 8.59 -5.08 -13.02
C LEU A 59 8.30 -5.47 -14.48
N PHE A 60 7.13 -6.07 -14.75
CA PHE A 60 6.69 -6.41 -16.11
C PHE A 60 6.46 -5.14 -16.94
N GLY A 61 5.92 -4.09 -16.32
CA GLY A 61 5.71 -2.77 -16.92
C GLY A 61 6.99 -1.99 -17.17
N GLY A 62 8.16 -2.52 -16.76
CA GLY A 62 9.48 -1.95 -17.00
C GLY A 62 9.87 -0.83 -16.03
N TYR A 63 9.21 -0.68 -14.88
CA TYR A 63 9.67 0.24 -13.83
C TYR A 63 10.99 -0.25 -13.24
N GLU A 64 11.92 0.69 -13.02
CA GLU A 64 13.32 0.41 -12.70
C GLU A 64 13.66 0.62 -11.22
N ASP A 65 12.95 1.52 -10.53
CA ASP A 65 13.17 1.87 -9.12
C ASP A 65 11.93 1.54 -8.28
N ILE A 66 11.86 0.29 -7.82
CA ILE A 66 10.73 -0.24 -7.06
C ILE A 66 11.19 -0.59 -5.66
N SER A 67 10.45 -0.10 -4.68
CA SER A 67 10.60 -0.44 -3.27
C SER A 67 9.33 -1.12 -2.76
N VAL A 68 9.49 -2.12 -1.90
CA VAL A 68 8.40 -2.78 -1.20
C VAL A 68 8.70 -2.77 0.28
N LEU A 69 7.74 -2.31 1.08
CA LEU A 69 7.81 -2.38 2.53
C LEU A 69 6.69 -3.26 3.06
N ASP A 70 7.04 -4.19 3.94
CA ASP A 70 6.05 -4.95 4.72
C ASP A 70 6.58 -5.20 6.13
N ILE A 71 5.66 -5.34 7.09
CA ILE A 71 6.00 -5.67 8.48
C ILE A 71 6.41 -7.14 8.64
N SER A 72 5.94 -8.01 7.72
CA SER A 72 6.21 -9.46 7.70
C SER A 72 7.35 -9.81 6.78
N GLN A 73 8.40 -10.43 7.34
CA GLN A 73 9.47 -11.00 6.55
C GLN A 73 8.97 -12.17 5.67
N LYS A 74 8.03 -12.97 6.19
CA LYS A 74 7.43 -14.09 5.42
C LYS A 74 6.75 -13.62 4.14
N ALA A 75 5.95 -12.55 4.22
CA ALA A 75 5.29 -11.99 3.05
C ALA A 75 6.30 -11.53 1.99
N ILE A 76 7.36 -10.84 2.42
CA ILE A 76 8.47 -10.43 1.55
C ILE A 76 9.14 -11.66 0.90
N ASP A 77 9.42 -12.70 1.68
CA ASP A 77 10.10 -13.90 1.17
C ASP A 77 9.26 -14.63 0.11
N VAL A 78 7.93 -14.66 0.29
CA VAL A 78 7.00 -15.22 -0.71
C VAL A 78 7.04 -14.43 -2.02
N ALA A 79 6.95 -13.08 -1.96
CA ALA A 79 7.03 -12.22 -3.13
C ALA A 79 8.38 -12.38 -3.85
N ARG A 80 9.48 -12.36 -3.10
CA ARG A 80 10.84 -12.54 -3.65
C ARG A 80 10.99 -13.90 -4.36
N ALA A 81 10.50 -14.97 -3.73
CA ALA A 81 10.54 -16.30 -4.34
C ALA A 81 9.71 -16.35 -5.65
N ARG A 82 8.54 -15.71 -5.68
CA ARG A 82 7.65 -15.66 -6.86
C ARG A 82 8.30 -14.94 -8.04
N ILE A 83 8.92 -13.77 -7.82
CA ILE A 83 9.55 -13.00 -8.90
C ILE A 83 10.97 -13.48 -9.28
N GLY A 84 11.57 -14.37 -8.48
CA GLY A 84 12.85 -15.02 -8.78
C GLY A 84 14.00 -14.02 -8.87
N GLU A 85 14.87 -14.18 -9.87
CA GLU A 85 16.06 -13.34 -10.05
C GLU A 85 15.76 -11.83 -10.17
N ARG A 86 14.53 -11.47 -10.55
CA ARG A 86 14.12 -10.05 -10.60
C ARG A 86 14.00 -9.42 -9.21
N ALA A 87 13.97 -10.21 -8.13
CA ALA A 87 13.93 -9.71 -6.74
C ALA A 87 15.13 -8.83 -6.39
N ASP A 88 16.28 -9.04 -7.05
CA ASP A 88 17.48 -8.23 -6.85
C ASP A 88 17.37 -6.80 -7.43
N LYS A 89 16.34 -6.54 -8.23
CA LYS A 89 16.02 -5.21 -8.77
C LYS A 89 15.07 -4.40 -7.88
N VAL A 90 14.60 -4.98 -6.77
CA VAL A 90 13.62 -4.36 -5.88
C VAL A 90 14.28 -4.08 -4.53
N HIS A 91 14.02 -2.92 -3.96
CA HIS A 91 14.43 -2.54 -2.61
C HIS A 91 13.42 -3.05 -1.60
N TRP A 92 13.83 -3.98 -0.73
CA TRP A 92 12.95 -4.62 0.26
C TRP A 92 13.18 -4.06 1.65
N TYR A 93 12.11 -3.62 2.31
CA TYR A 93 12.12 -3.12 3.68
C TYR A 93 11.21 -3.98 4.56
N CYS A 94 11.79 -4.73 5.52
CA CYS A 94 11.00 -5.43 6.54
C CYS A 94 10.89 -4.55 7.78
N ALA A 95 9.84 -3.75 7.88
CA ALA A 95 9.67 -2.77 8.94
C ALA A 95 8.19 -2.43 9.20
N ASP A 96 7.91 -1.96 10.43
CA ASP A 96 6.67 -1.23 10.72
C ASP A 96 6.79 0.17 10.09
N ILE A 97 5.86 0.54 9.23
CA ILE A 97 5.86 1.82 8.52
C ILE A 97 5.86 3.02 9.46
N THR A 98 5.27 2.90 10.64
CA THR A 98 5.26 4.00 11.63
C THR A 98 6.64 4.27 12.24
N GLN A 99 7.60 3.35 12.08
CA GLN A 99 8.96 3.43 12.64
C GLN A 99 10.05 3.19 11.60
N ALA A 100 9.69 3.05 10.33
CA ALA A 100 10.62 2.72 9.27
C ALA A 100 11.64 3.84 9.04
N THR A 101 12.86 3.46 8.67
CA THR A 101 13.88 4.39 8.19
C THR A 101 13.92 4.33 6.67
N LEU A 102 13.22 5.26 6.03
CA LEU A 102 13.16 5.39 4.57
C LEU A 102 14.00 6.57 4.09
N PRO A 103 14.47 6.56 2.82
CA PRO A 103 15.17 7.70 2.25
C PRO A 103 14.26 8.94 2.21
N GLN A 104 14.87 10.11 2.42
CA GLN A 104 14.16 11.38 2.42
C GLN A 104 14.04 11.94 1.00
N ASN A 105 12.88 12.52 0.67
CA ASN A 105 12.63 13.20 -0.61
C ASN A 105 13.06 12.33 -1.81
N TYR A 106 12.65 11.07 -1.79
CA TYR A 106 13.13 10.05 -2.72
C TYR A 106 12.05 9.50 -3.64
N PHE A 107 10.87 9.19 -3.10
CA PHE A 107 9.82 8.51 -3.86
C PHE A 107 9.01 9.50 -4.70
N ASP A 108 8.83 9.17 -5.97
CA ASP A 108 7.93 9.88 -6.88
C ASP A 108 6.48 9.43 -6.68
N VAL A 109 6.29 8.14 -6.31
CA VAL A 109 4.97 7.56 -6.03
C VAL A 109 5.02 6.76 -4.73
N TRP A 110 4.14 7.10 -3.81
CA TRP A 110 3.83 6.33 -2.62
C TRP A 110 2.50 5.63 -2.83
N HIS A 111 2.50 4.31 -2.75
CA HIS A 111 1.30 3.49 -2.86
C HIS A 111 1.04 2.74 -1.55
N ASP A 112 -0.20 2.74 -1.10
CA ASP A 112 -0.69 1.95 0.03
C ASP A 112 -2.08 1.40 -0.32
N ARG A 113 -2.21 0.09 -0.29
CA ARG A 113 -3.52 -0.56 -0.36
C ARG A 113 -3.73 -1.43 0.86
N ALA A 114 -4.57 -0.96 1.78
CA ALA A 114 -5.00 -1.69 2.98
C ALA A 114 -3.96 -1.79 4.11
N VAL A 115 -3.07 -0.79 4.28
CA VAL A 115 -2.23 -0.69 5.47
C VAL A 115 -2.69 0.45 6.38
N PHE A 116 -2.90 1.64 5.85
CA PHE A 116 -3.28 2.81 6.65
C PHE A 116 -4.53 2.59 7.50
N HIS A 117 -5.49 1.82 7.01
CA HIS A 117 -6.73 1.57 7.74
C HIS A 117 -6.57 0.73 9.02
N PHE A 118 -5.44 0.03 9.20
CA PHE A 118 -5.10 -0.68 10.45
C PHE A 118 -4.58 0.24 11.54
N LEU A 119 -4.22 1.49 11.21
CA LEU A 119 -3.71 2.47 12.17
C LEU A 119 -4.89 3.11 12.91
N THR A 120 -5.42 2.42 13.91
CA THR A 120 -6.60 2.85 14.65
C THR A 120 -6.32 3.98 15.64
N GLU A 121 -5.06 4.14 16.07
CA GLU A 121 -4.62 5.19 16.98
C GLU A 121 -4.15 6.43 16.22
N GLU A 122 -4.53 7.62 16.69
CA GLU A 122 -4.16 8.90 16.08
C GLU A 122 -2.64 9.07 15.97
N ALA A 123 -1.90 8.70 17.02
CA ALA A 123 -0.44 8.78 17.02
C ALA A 123 0.22 7.92 15.92
N GLN A 124 -0.35 6.75 15.63
CA GLN A 124 0.15 5.88 14.54
C GLN A 124 -0.10 6.52 13.17
N ARG A 125 -1.29 7.11 12.95
CA ARG A 125 -1.60 7.83 11.72
C ARG A 125 -0.71 9.04 11.53
N ALA A 126 -0.47 9.81 12.59
CA ALA A 126 0.44 10.95 12.55
C ALA A 126 1.87 10.51 12.17
N SER A 127 2.40 9.45 12.79
CA SER A 127 3.71 8.88 12.45
C SER A 127 3.77 8.40 10.99
N TYR A 128 2.70 7.77 10.48
CA TYR A 128 2.62 7.36 9.08
C TYR A 128 2.66 8.57 8.13
N VAL A 129 1.85 9.59 8.39
CA VAL A 129 1.82 10.82 7.58
C VAL A 129 3.18 11.53 7.59
N GLU A 130 3.88 11.54 8.74
CA GLU A 130 5.25 12.07 8.83
C GLU A 130 6.23 11.30 7.92
N GLN A 131 6.12 9.95 7.84
CA GLN A 131 6.92 9.15 6.90
C GLN A 131 6.64 9.54 5.45
N VAL A 132 5.38 9.70 5.07
CA VAL A 132 4.99 10.14 3.72
C VAL A 132 5.59 11.52 3.41
N MET A 133 5.38 12.51 4.30
CA MET A 133 5.89 13.86 4.13
C MET A 133 7.42 13.93 4.00
N ARG A 134 8.12 13.08 4.74
CA ARG A 134 9.58 13.02 4.70
C ARG A 134 10.12 12.34 3.46
N SER A 135 9.45 11.32 2.96
CA SER A 135 10.01 10.39 1.97
C SER A 135 9.54 10.65 0.55
N VAL A 136 8.35 11.24 0.36
CA VAL A 136 7.82 11.62 -0.96
C VAL A 136 8.47 12.92 -1.42
N LYS A 137 8.82 12.98 -2.70
CA LYS A 137 9.35 14.19 -3.34
C LYS A 137 8.29 15.29 -3.40
N HIS A 138 8.71 16.55 -3.32
CA HIS A 138 7.85 17.67 -3.70
C HIS A 138 7.37 17.48 -5.15
N GLY A 139 6.08 17.58 -5.38
CA GLY A 139 5.46 17.25 -6.66
C GLY A 139 5.20 15.75 -6.90
N GLY A 140 5.61 14.88 -5.98
CA GLY A 140 5.33 13.44 -6.01
C GLY A 140 3.86 13.11 -5.69
N TYR A 141 3.50 11.86 -5.86
CA TYR A 141 2.13 11.39 -5.77
C TYR A 141 1.93 10.40 -4.63
N VAL A 142 0.74 10.43 -4.03
CA VAL A 142 0.33 9.50 -2.97
C VAL A 142 -0.97 8.84 -3.38
N ILE A 143 -0.96 7.52 -3.47
CA ILE A 143 -2.10 6.67 -3.78
C ILE A 143 -2.44 5.90 -2.51
N MET A 144 -3.54 6.27 -1.88
CA MET A 144 -4.03 5.64 -0.66
C MET A 144 -5.30 4.86 -0.93
N SER A 145 -5.33 3.59 -0.53
CA SER A 145 -6.55 2.80 -0.60
C SER A 145 -6.86 2.15 0.75
N THR A 146 -8.06 2.41 1.24
CA THR A 146 -8.60 1.91 2.52
C THR A 146 -9.95 1.25 2.29
N PHE A 147 -10.51 0.59 3.30
CA PHE A 147 -11.93 0.27 3.23
C PHE A 147 -12.75 1.55 3.24
N GLY A 148 -13.73 1.62 2.33
CA GLY A 148 -14.72 2.68 2.24
C GLY A 148 -15.82 2.54 3.31
N PRO A 149 -16.79 3.48 3.36
CA PRO A 149 -17.83 3.49 4.38
C PRO A 149 -18.67 2.21 4.43
N GLU A 150 -18.83 1.52 3.29
CA GLU A 150 -19.57 0.25 3.18
C GLU A 150 -18.64 -0.98 3.22
N GLY A 151 -17.33 -0.77 3.44
CA GLY A 151 -16.37 -1.84 3.59
C GLY A 151 -16.49 -2.55 4.95
N PRO A 152 -15.75 -3.66 5.14
CA PRO A 152 -15.74 -4.38 6.42
C PRO A 152 -15.20 -3.53 7.58
N GLU A 153 -15.68 -3.81 8.80
CA GLU A 153 -15.16 -3.19 10.03
C GLU A 153 -13.91 -3.89 10.57
N LYS A 154 -13.62 -5.09 10.06
CA LYS A 154 -12.45 -5.89 10.43
C LYS A 154 -11.80 -6.50 9.21
N CYS A 155 -10.46 -6.63 9.26
CA CYS A 155 -9.67 -7.37 8.30
C CYS A 155 -8.71 -8.30 9.04
N SER A 156 -8.65 -9.57 8.66
CA SER A 156 -7.83 -10.59 9.34
C SER A 156 -8.02 -10.65 10.87
N GLY A 157 -9.24 -10.34 11.36
CA GLY A 157 -9.55 -10.32 12.79
C GLY A 157 -9.13 -9.04 13.53
N LEU A 158 -8.47 -8.10 12.85
CA LEU A 158 -8.12 -6.79 13.38
C LEU A 158 -9.20 -5.76 13.05
N ASP A 159 -9.42 -4.82 13.96
CA ASP A 159 -10.27 -3.66 13.70
C ASP A 159 -9.60 -2.73 12.68
N VAL A 160 -10.41 -2.09 11.83
CA VAL A 160 -9.93 -1.12 10.84
C VAL A 160 -10.75 0.15 10.90
N VAL A 161 -10.14 1.25 10.47
CA VAL A 161 -10.86 2.51 10.25
C VAL A 161 -11.35 2.56 8.81
N ARG A 162 -12.64 2.81 8.61
CA ARG A 162 -13.25 3.04 7.30
C ARG A 162 -13.27 4.53 7.01
N TYR A 163 -12.97 4.89 5.78
CA TYR A 163 -12.89 6.28 5.36
C TYR A 163 -13.81 6.58 4.19
N ASP A 164 -14.37 7.78 4.16
CA ASP A 164 -14.75 8.44 2.93
C ASP A 164 -13.58 9.31 2.39
N SER A 165 -13.74 9.89 1.22
CA SER A 165 -12.65 10.61 0.55
C SER A 165 -12.21 11.88 1.29
N GLU A 166 -13.14 12.55 1.96
CA GLU A 166 -12.86 13.77 2.72
C GLU A 166 -12.06 13.44 3.99
N ASN A 167 -12.58 12.50 4.78
CA ASN A 167 -11.93 12.06 6.03
C ASN A 167 -10.56 11.42 5.79
N LEU A 168 -10.37 10.67 4.68
CA LEU A 168 -9.05 10.13 4.35
C LEU A 168 -8.08 11.22 3.95
N HIS A 169 -8.50 12.16 3.09
CA HIS A 169 -7.66 13.26 2.65
C HIS A 169 -7.29 14.20 3.82
N GLU A 170 -8.19 14.45 4.76
CA GLU A 170 -7.93 15.28 5.94
C GLU A 170 -6.78 14.74 6.80
N GLN A 171 -6.54 13.40 6.83
CA GLN A 171 -5.41 12.82 7.56
C GLN A 171 -4.05 13.34 7.04
N PHE A 172 -3.96 13.69 5.75
CA PHE A 172 -2.73 14.15 5.10
C PHE A 172 -2.58 15.68 5.11
N GLY A 173 -3.66 16.42 5.37
CA GLY A 173 -3.65 17.85 5.47
C GLY A 173 -3.43 18.57 4.14
N LYS A 174 -3.22 19.90 4.23
CA LYS A 174 -3.20 20.80 3.06
C LYS A 174 -1.98 20.65 2.14
N THR A 175 -0.93 20.00 2.61
CA THR A 175 0.28 19.73 1.81
C THR A 175 0.01 18.74 0.67
N PHE A 176 -1.07 17.98 0.76
CA PHE A 176 -1.47 17.04 -0.26
C PHE A 176 -2.76 17.50 -0.93
N LYS A 177 -2.67 17.75 -2.23
CA LYS A 177 -3.84 18.10 -3.04
C LYS A 177 -4.53 16.85 -3.55
N LEU A 178 -5.79 16.67 -3.17
CA LEU A 178 -6.61 15.58 -3.73
C LEU A 178 -6.87 15.86 -5.22
N ILE A 179 -6.40 14.97 -6.09
CA ILE A 179 -6.63 15.03 -7.54
C ILE A 179 -7.90 14.28 -7.89
N LYS A 180 -8.07 13.08 -7.31
CA LYS A 180 -9.18 12.19 -7.61
C LYS A 180 -9.46 11.25 -6.45
N SER A 181 -10.72 10.91 -6.24
CA SER A 181 -11.14 9.76 -5.44
C SER A 181 -12.01 8.83 -6.26
N SER A 182 -11.99 7.55 -5.95
CA SER A 182 -12.84 6.54 -6.58
C SER A 182 -13.09 5.36 -5.65
N THR A 183 -14.19 4.66 -5.86
CA THR A 183 -14.54 3.44 -5.14
C THR A 183 -14.32 2.22 -6.04
N GLU A 184 -13.75 1.16 -5.47
CA GLU A 184 -13.59 -0.15 -6.09
C GLU A 184 -14.38 -1.20 -5.29
N LEU A 185 -15.15 -2.02 -5.98
CA LEU A 185 -15.80 -3.20 -5.39
C LEU A 185 -14.93 -4.43 -5.68
N HIS A 186 -14.07 -4.76 -4.71
CA HIS A 186 -13.19 -5.91 -4.79
C HIS A 186 -13.94 -7.21 -4.48
N GLN A 187 -13.82 -8.19 -5.38
CA GLN A 187 -14.31 -9.55 -5.14
C GLN A 187 -13.23 -10.38 -4.47
N THR A 188 -13.50 -10.83 -3.25
CA THR A 188 -12.57 -11.71 -2.54
C THR A 188 -12.52 -13.09 -3.19
N PRO A 189 -11.43 -13.87 -3.05
CA PRO A 189 -11.38 -15.26 -3.55
C PRO A 189 -12.50 -16.16 -3.02
N MET A 190 -13.10 -15.80 -1.89
CA MET A 190 -14.21 -16.52 -1.27
C MET A 190 -15.60 -16.02 -1.72
N GLY A 191 -15.66 -15.11 -2.70
CA GLY A 191 -16.90 -14.61 -3.31
C GLY A 191 -17.59 -13.48 -2.54
N ALA A 192 -17.00 -12.96 -1.46
CA ALA A 192 -17.52 -11.77 -0.80
C ALA A 192 -17.07 -10.49 -1.52
N THR A 193 -17.84 -9.43 -1.37
CA THR A 193 -17.48 -8.10 -1.91
C THR A 193 -16.96 -7.21 -0.79
N GLN A 194 -15.86 -6.52 -1.05
CA GLN A 194 -15.26 -5.52 -0.17
C GLN A 194 -15.17 -4.18 -0.88
N GLN A 195 -15.72 -3.13 -0.29
CA GLN A 195 -15.61 -1.78 -0.83
C GLN A 195 -14.28 -1.17 -0.42
N PHE A 196 -13.45 -0.81 -1.40
CA PHE A 196 -12.27 0.01 -1.24
C PHE A 196 -12.53 1.44 -1.73
N LEU A 197 -11.99 2.40 -1.01
CA LEU A 197 -11.88 3.79 -1.42
C LEU A 197 -10.43 4.04 -1.83
N TYR A 198 -10.24 4.70 -2.97
CA TYR A 198 -8.95 5.21 -3.41
C TYR A 198 -8.93 6.73 -3.35
N CYS A 199 -7.87 7.32 -2.81
CA CYS A 199 -7.52 8.73 -2.92
C CYS A 199 -6.19 8.84 -3.65
N PHE A 200 -6.17 9.65 -4.73
CA PHE A 200 -4.99 9.99 -5.49
C PHE A 200 -4.65 11.46 -5.24
N CYS A 201 -3.53 11.71 -4.59
CA CYS A 201 -3.11 13.03 -4.16
C CYS A 201 -1.75 13.40 -4.77
N LYS A 202 -1.46 14.69 -4.82
CA LYS A 202 -0.16 15.24 -5.19
C LYS A 202 0.38 16.05 -4.03
N MET A 203 1.65 15.86 -3.69
CA MET A 203 2.38 16.67 -2.70
C MET A 203 2.76 18.01 -3.32
N GLU A 204 2.35 19.12 -2.69
CA GLU A 204 2.64 20.50 -3.12
C GLU A 204 3.82 21.10 -2.36
#